data_c0b6cc2965610c7f7fb15d7910602553
#
_entry.id   c0b6cc2965610c7f7fb15d7910602553
#
_cell.length_a   1.000
_cell.length_b   1.000
_cell.length_c   1.000
_cell.angle_alpha   90.00
_cell.angle_beta   90.00
_cell.angle_gamma   90.00
#
_symmetry.space_group_name_H-M   'P 1'
#
loop_
_entity.id
_entity.type
_entity.pdbx_description
1 polymer ?
#
loop_
_entity_poly.entity_id
_entity_poly.type
_entity_poly.pdbx_seq_one_letter_code
_entity_poly.pdbx_strand_id
1 'polypeptide(L)'
;MDVREEAVQKKLELGGFLTTGTKYPLKDAHDLSVAYTPGVAEPCLRIKDNEELSFDLTCRGNMVAVVSDGTRVLGLGNIGAAAAMPVMEGKSLLFKRFGNVDCVPIVIDTEDTEEIIRTVKLLQKNFAGINLEDISSPKCYEIENRLKEELEIPVFHDDQHGTAIACLAGVKAALRLVKKDLTKVKIVVNGR
;
A
#
# COMPACT_ATOMS: atom_id res chain seq x y z
N MET A 1 -7.43 16.00 26.02
CA MET A 1 -6.17 15.81 25.27
C MET A 1 -6.48 16.10 23.81
N ASP A 2 -5.64 16.84 23.11
CA ASP A 2 -5.80 17.00 21.67
C ASP A 2 -5.58 15.64 20.96
N VAL A 3 -6.38 15.34 19.93
CA VAL A 3 -6.27 14.09 19.15
C VAL A 3 -4.86 13.85 18.61
N ARG A 4 -4.13 14.92 18.28
CA ARG A 4 -2.74 14.83 17.81
C ARG A 4 -1.80 14.31 18.89
N GLU A 5 -1.93 14.84 20.10
CA GLU A 5 -1.13 14.37 21.23
C GLU A 5 -1.53 12.97 21.66
N GLU A 6 -2.82 12.65 21.62
CA GLU A 6 -3.30 11.28 21.85
C GLU A 6 -2.69 10.28 20.87
N ALA A 7 -2.56 10.63 19.59
CA ALA A 7 -1.93 9.79 18.59
C ALA A 7 -0.45 9.50 18.89
N VAL A 8 0.29 10.51 19.37
CA VAL A 8 1.69 10.33 19.82
C VAL A 8 1.76 9.37 21.00
N GLN A 9 0.94 9.57 22.03
CA GLN A 9 0.92 8.72 23.22
C GLN A 9 0.58 7.27 22.85
N LYS A 10 -0.40 7.05 21.98
CA LYS A 10 -0.77 5.71 21.53
C LYS A 10 0.33 5.01 20.75
N LYS A 11 1.07 5.72 19.89
CA LYS A 11 2.20 5.15 19.19
C LYS A 11 3.36 4.79 20.12
N LEU A 12 3.62 5.61 21.16
CA LEU A 12 4.62 5.31 22.18
C LEU A 12 4.24 4.09 23.02
N GLU A 13 2.98 4.00 23.46
CA GLU A 13 2.47 2.87 24.24
C GLU A 13 2.57 1.54 23.47
N LEU A 14 2.29 1.54 22.17
CA LEU A 14 2.18 0.34 21.35
C LEU A 14 3.47 0.00 20.57
N GLY A 15 4.41 0.93 20.47
CA GLY A 15 5.58 0.77 19.60
C GLY A 15 5.22 0.82 18.11
N GLY A 16 4.31 1.73 17.73
CA GLY A 16 3.70 1.80 16.41
C GLY A 16 2.32 1.12 16.34
N PHE A 17 1.69 1.11 15.17
CA PHE A 17 0.33 0.57 14.99
C PHE A 17 0.28 -0.77 14.25
N LEU A 18 1.42 -1.26 13.78
CA LEU A 18 1.52 -2.51 13.05
C LEU A 18 2.36 -3.53 13.82
N THR A 19 2.02 -4.77 13.61
CA THR A 19 2.81 -5.92 14.06
C THR A 19 2.75 -7.02 13.02
N THR A 20 3.71 -7.94 13.06
CA THR A 20 3.68 -9.17 12.27
C THR A 20 3.05 -10.28 13.09
N GLY A 21 2.19 -11.09 12.44
CA GLY A 21 1.56 -12.25 13.06
C GLY A 21 1.79 -13.51 12.25
N THR A 22 1.59 -14.66 12.86
CA THR A 22 1.69 -15.96 12.21
C THR A 22 0.31 -16.59 12.07
N LYS A 23 0.04 -17.23 10.91
CA LYS A 23 -1.20 -17.97 10.66
C LYS A 23 -1.09 -19.43 11.16
N TYR A 24 0.12 -19.98 11.16
CA TYR A 24 0.38 -21.36 11.52
C TYR A 24 0.83 -21.48 12.98
N PRO A 25 0.15 -22.29 13.79
CA PRO A 25 0.54 -22.49 15.18
C PRO A 25 1.75 -23.41 15.25
N LEU A 26 2.86 -22.93 15.79
CA LEU A 26 4.06 -23.74 16.02
C LEU A 26 4.03 -24.30 17.44
N LYS A 27 3.52 -25.52 17.62
CA LYS A 27 3.28 -26.14 18.95
C LYS A 27 4.33 -27.18 19.32
N ASP A 28 4.85 -27.91 18.33
CA ASP A 28 5.74 -29.05 18.56
C ASP A 28 6.78 -29.20 17.43
N ALA A 29 7.62 -30.23 17.54
CA ALA A 29 8.67 -30.52 16.57
C ALA A 29 8.12 -30.95 15.20
N HIS A 30 6.93 -31.56 15.16
CA HIS A 30 6.27 -31.89 13.90
C HIS A 30 5.85 -30.63 13.17
N ASP A 31 5.20 -29.67 13.84
CA ASP A 31 4.81 -28.38 13.29
C ASP A 31 6.03 -27.63 12.74
N LEU A 32 7.15 -27.66 13.48
CA LEU A 32 8.42 -27.07 13.03
C LEU A 32 8.92 -27.72 11.73
N SER A 33 8.84 -29.06 11.64
CA SER A 33 9.26 -29.81 10.45
C SER A 33 8.39 -29.49 9.24
N VAL A 34 7.10 -29.26 9.44
CA VAL A 34 6.17 -28.85 8.38
C VAL A 34 6.40 -27.38 7.97
N ALA A 35 6.53 -26.47 8.95
CA ALA A 35 6.64 -25.03 8.68
C ALA A 35 8.00 -24.60 8.15
N TYR A 36 9.06 -25.38 8.46
CA TYR A 36 10.43 -25.04 8.07
C TYR A 36 11.13 -26.26 7.43
N THR A 37 12.19 -26.76 8.02
CA THR A 37 12.96 -27.88 7.45
C THR A 37 12.53 -29.22 8.02
N PRO A 38 12.20 -30.24 7.18
CA PRO A 38 12.35 -30.33 5.71
C PRO A 38 11.11 -29.90 4.90
N GLY A 39 9.95 -29.69 5.50
CA GLY A 39 8.66 -29.52 4.82
C GLY A 39 8.64 -28.34 3.84
N VAL A 40 9.28 -27.22 4.17
CA VAL A 40 9.33 -26.00 3.33
C VAL A 40 9.97 -26.22 1.95
N ALA A 41 10.75 -27.29 1.76
CA ALA A 41 11.41 -27.58 0.48
C ALA A 41 10.39 -27.84 -0.64
N GLU A 42 9.29 -28.53 -0.34
CA GLU A 42 8.28 -28.88 -1.34
C GLU A 42 7.57 -27.66 -1.92
N PRO A 43 7.01 -26.72 -1.10
CA PRO A 43 6.50 -25.44 -1.62
C PRO A 43 7.52 -24.69 -2.47
N CYS A 44 8.79 -24.64 -2.07
CA CYS A 44 9.83 -23.97 -2.84
C CYS A 44 10.00 -24.57 -4.24
N LEU A 45 10.02 -25.90 -4.35
CA LEU A 45 10.14 -26.61 -5.63
C LEU A 45 8.92 -26.35 -6.51
N ARG A 46 7.72 -26.39 -5.97
CA ARG A 46 6.49 -26.10 -6.72
C ARG A 46 6.46 -24.69 -7.26
N ILE A 47 6.85 -23.70 -6.45
CA ILE A 47 6.93 -22.31 -6.90
C ILE A 47 8.02 -22.13 -7.95
N LYS A 48 9.16 -22.82 -7.83
CA LYS A 48 10.21 -22.81 -8.83
C LYS A 48 9.72 -23.32 -10.19
N ASP A 49 8.88 -24.36 -10.19
CA ASP A 49 8.33 -24.95 -11.40
C ASP A 49 7.15 -24.13 -11.98
N ASN A 50 6.39 -23.47 -11.12
CA ASN A 50 5.29 -22.57 -11.49
C ASN A 50 5.23 -21.40 -10.53
N GLU A 51 5.73 -20.23 -10.93
CA GLU A 51 5.82 -19.03 -10.09
C GLU A 51 4.46 -18.53 -9.59
N GLU A 52 3.37 -18.73 -10.34
CA GLU A 52 2.02 -18.31 -9.95
C GLU A 52 1.59 -18.94 -8.62
N LEU A 53 2.07 -20.13 -8.28
CA LEU A 53 1.81 -20.77 -6.99
C LEU A 53 2.35 -19.98 -5.79
N SER A 54 3.22 -18.99 -6.02
CA SER A 54 3.66 -18.11 -4.93
C SER A 54 2.52 -17.30 -4.31
N PHE A 55 1.45 -17.01 -5.06
CA PHE A 55 0.27 -16.33 -4.53
C PHE A 55 -0.56 -17.23 -3.60
N ASP A 56 -0.55 -18.53 -3.81
CA ASP A 56 -1.32 -19.50 -3.01
C ASP A 56 -0.51 -20.06 -1.85
N LEU A 57 0.79 -20.31 -2.07
CA LEU A 57 1.66 -21.00 -1.12
C LEU A 57 2.43 -20.08 -0.18
N THR A 58 2.31 -18.76 -0.35
CA THR A 58 2.97 -17.76 0.51
C THR A 58 2.01 -16.67 0.94
N CYS A 59 2.48 -15.74 1.79
CA CYS A 59 1.69 -14.55 2.14
C CYS A 59 1.54 -13.56 0.98
N ARG A 60 2.27 -13.74 -0.12
CA ARG A 60 2.25 -12.86 -1.30
C ARG A 60 0.84 -12.58 -1.79
N GLY A 61 -0.02 -13.61 -1.87
CA GLY A 61 -1.37 -13.50 -2.44
C GLY A 61 -2.31 -12.51 -1.75
N ASN A 62 -2.01 -12.12 -0.51
CA ASN A 62 -2.79 -11.12 0.24
C ASN A 62 -1.94 -9.96 0.76
N MET A 63 -0.70 -9.80 0.27
CA MET A 63 0.24 -8.80 0.76
C MET A 63 0.38 -7.65 -0.25
N VAL A 64 0.16 -6.42 0.19
CA VAL A 64 0.34 -5.19 -0.59
C VAL A 64 1.42 -4.34 0.06
N ALA A 65 2.26 -3.67 -0.73
CA ALA A 65 3.14 -2.62 -0.23
C ALA A 65 2.47 -1.25 -0.35
N VAL A 66 2.54 -0.45 0.72
CA VAL A 66 2.34 1.01 0.63
C VAL A 66 3.70 1.66 0.52
N VAL A 67 3.98 2.26 -0.63
CA VAL A 67 5.28 2.85 -0.96
C VAL A 67 5.20 4.36 -0.97
N SER A 68 6.13 5.01 -0.26
CA SER A 68 6.25 6.47 -0.20
C SER A 68 7.72 6.89 -0.15
N ASP A 69 8.01 8.08 -0.65
CA ASP A 69 9.29 8.77 -0.42
C ASP A 69 9.14 9.94 0.58
N GLY A 70 7.92 10.20 1.05
CA GLY A 70 7.62 11.26 2.03
C GLY A 70 7.70 12.67 1.48
N THR A 71 7.68 12.87 0.14
CA THR A 71 7.83 14.20 -0.47
C THR A 71 6.55 15.03 -0.51
N ARG A 72 5.38 14.41 -0.23
CA ARG A 72 4.08 15.11 -0.22
C ARG A 72 3.11 14.57 0.81
N VAL A 73 3.45 14.67 2.10
CA VAL A 73 2.68 14.08 3.20
C VAL A 73 1.60 15.04 3.71
N LEU A 74 0.34 14.69 3.52
CA LEU A 74 -0.83 15.45 4.01
C LEU A 74 -0.71 16.96 3.67
N GLY A 75 -0.91 17.83 4.67
CA GLY A 75 -0.68 19.28 4.58
C GLY A 75 0.72 19.72 5.00
N LEU A 76 1.64 18.76 5.28
CA LEU A 76 2.98 19.04 5.80
C LEU A 76 4.03 19.23 4.71
N GLY A 77 3.75 18.76 3.47
CA GLY A 77 4.70 18.84 2.36
C GLY A 77 5.78 17.77 2.41
N ASN A 78 6.99 18.11 2.00
CA ASN A 78 8.14 17.20 2.05
C ASN A 78 8.68 17.12 3.49
N ILE A 79 8.52 15.97 4.12
CA ILE A 79 8.99 15.69 5.48
C ILE A 79 10.00 14.52 5.52
N GLY A 80 10.29 13.94 4.36
CA GLY A 80 11.20 12.82 4.21
C GLY A 80 10.64 11.45 4.60
N ALA A 81 11.35 10.42 4.20
CA ALA A 81 10.91 9.03 4.31
C ALA A 81 10.59 8.59 5.75
N ALA A 82 11.50 8.84 6.69
CA ALA A 82 11.33 8.40 8.08
C ALA A 82 10.10 9.04 8.74
N ALA A 83 9.86 10.34 8.49
CA ALA A 83 8.71 11.05 9.06
C ALA A 83 7.38 10.69 8.39
N ALA A 84 7.40 10.11 7.18
CA ALA A 84 6.21 9.59 6.49
C ALA A 84 5.73 8.25 7.06
N MET A 85 6.58 7.46 7.72
CA MET A 85 6.25 6.13 8.24
C MET A 85 4.95 6.09 9.07
N PRO A 86 4.66 7.03 9.98
CA PRO A 86 3.41 7.02 10.74
C PRO A 86 2.14 7.07 9.88
N VAL A 87 2.20 7.75 8.72
CA VAL A 87 1.07 7.82 7.77
C VAL A 87 0.93 6.49 7.03
N MET A 88 2.06 5.91 6.59
CA MET A 88 2.07 4.61 5.90
C MET A 88 1.59 3.47 6.80
N GLU A 89 1.90 3.49 8.10
CA GLU A 89 1.29 2.58 9.07
C GLU A 89 -0.23 2.78 9.17
N GLY A 90 -0.69 4.03 9.22
CA GLY A 90 -2.11 4.35 9.23
C GLY A 90 -2.81 3.82 7.98
N LYS A 91 -2.22 4.00 6.80
CA LYS A 91 -2.75 3.46 5.55
C LYS A 91 -2.81 1.93 5.59
N SER A 92 -1.77 1.27 6.06
CA SER A 92 -1.73 -0.19 6.19
C SER A 92 -2.81 -0.72 7.14
N LEU A 93 -3.07 0.00 8.24
CA LEU A 93 -4.17 -0.31 9.16
C LEU A 93 -5.53 -0.23 8.47
N LEU A 94 -5.76 0.76 7.60
CA LEU A 94 -7.00 0.89 6.83
C LEU A 94 -7.16 -0.27 5.83
N PHE A 95 -6.10 -0.66 5.11
CA PHE A 95 -6.11 -1.83 4.23
C PHE A 95 -6.54 -3.09 4.99
N LYS A 96 -5.95 -3.33 6.16
CA LYS A 96 -6.30 -4.48 7.00
C LYS A 96 -7.73 -4.40 7.52
N ARG A 97 -8.11 -3.25 8.08
CA ARG A 97 -9.41 -3.10 8.75
C ARG A 97 -10.59 -3.15 7.80
N PHE A 98 -10.48 -2.55 6.63
CA PHE A 98 -11.61 -2.40 5.69
C PHE A 98 -11.56 -3.38 4.51
N GLY A 99 -10.35 -3.80 4.09
CA GLY A 99 -10.17 -4.70 2.96
C GLY A 99 -9.76 -6.12 3.35
N ASN A 100 -9.40 -6.36 4.61
CA ASN A 100 -8.74 -7.60 5.05
C ASN A 100 -7.47 -7.94 4.24
N VAL A 101 -6.82 -6.91 3.69
CA VAL A 101 -5.55 -7.03 2.96
C VAL A 101 -4.41 -6.77 3.93
N ASP A 102 -3.43 -7.64 3.93
CA ASP A 102 -2.19 -7.45 4.68
C ASP A 102 -1.35 -6.39 3.95
N CYS A 103 -0.89 -5.38 4.68
CA CYS A 103 -0.22 -4.25 4.05
C CYS A 103 1.05 -3.88 4.81
N VAL A 104 2.15 -3.74 4.07
CA VAL A 104 3.47 -3.41 4.61
C VAL A 104 3.88 -2.01 4.14
N PRO A 105 4.18 -1.08 5.08
CA PRO A 105 4.73 0.21 4.73
C PRO A 105 6.19 0.08 4.28
N ILE A 106 6.50 0.69 3.14
CA ILE A 106 7.85 0.78 2.58
C ILE A 106 8.15 2.26 2.31
N VAL A 107 8.97 2.87 3.14
CA VAL A 107 9.48 4.22 2.89
C VAL A 107 10.84 4.16 2.24
N ILE A 108 11.02 4.87 1.13
CA ILE A 108 12.26 4.86 0.34
C ILE A 108 12.97 6.19 0.57
N ASP A 109 14.17 6.14 1.11
CA ASP A 109 14.97 7.33 1.45
C ASP A 109 15.70 7.87 0.21
N THR A 110 14.93 8.24 -0.80
CA THR A 110 15.39 8.94 -2.00
C THR A 110 14.25 9.69 -2.66
N GLU A 111 14.56 10.79 -3.31
CA GLU A 111 13.62 11.55 -4.16
C GLU A 111 13.81 11.26 -5.66
N ASP A 112 14.81 10.46 -6.00
CA ASP A 112 15.13 10.11 -7.39
C ASP A 112 14.10 9.13 -7.96
N THR A 113 13.49 9.50 -9.09
CA THR A 113 12.44 8.74 -9.76
C THR A 113 12.94 7.35 -10.20
N GLU A 114 14.15 7.25 -10.74
CA GLU A 114 14.70 5.99 -11.24
C GLU A 114 15.02 5.02 -10.07
N GLU A 115 15.54 5.54 -8.98
CA GLU A 115 15.81 4.74 -7.79
C GLU A 115 14.53 4.20 -7.17
N ILE A 116 13.48 5.01 -7.10
CA ILE A 116 12.15 4.58 -6.61
C ILE A 116 11.60 3.47 -7.50
N ILE A 117 11.56 3.69 -8.82
CA ILE A 117 11.05 2.70 -9.78
C ILE A 117 11.85 1.40 -9.68
N ARG A 118 13.18 1.49 -9.70
CA ARG A 118 14.06 0.32 -9.59
C ARG A 118 13.82 -0.45 -8.29
N THR A 119 13.69 0.25 -7.17
CA THR A 119 13.44 -0.38 -5.86
C THR A 119 12.13 -1.14 -5.84
N VAL A 120 11.03 -0.52 -6.30
CA VAL A 120 9.72 -1.16 -6.36
C VAL A 120 9.72 -2.38 -7.28
N LYS A 121 10.40 -2.30 -8.44
CA LYS A 121 10.56 -3.43 -9.35
C LYS A 121 11.27 -4.63 -8.69
N LEU A 122 12.31 -4.38 -7.93
CA LEU A 122 13.03 -5.46 -7.23
C LEU A 122 12.20 -6.10 -6.12
N LEU A 123 11.24 -5.38 -5.54
CA LEU A 123 10.40 -5.85 -4.46
C LEU A 123 9.13 -6.57 -4.93
N GLN A 124 8.75 -6.50 -6.22
CA GLN A 124 7.45 -6.96 -6.70
C GLN A 124 7.12 -8.42 -6.36
N LYS A 125 8.11 -9.30 -6.29
CA LYS A 125 7.88 -10.73 -5.99
C LYS A 125 7.46 -11.00 -4.53
N ASN A 126 7.47 -9.99 -3.67
CA ASN A 126 6.98 -10.09 -2.30
C ASN A 126 5.49 -9.74 -2.15
N PHE A 127 4.89 -9.14 -3.18
CA PHE A 127 3.57 -8.51 -3.07
C PHE A 127 2.61 -8.95 -4.17
N ALA A 128 1.30 -8.87 -3.87
CA ALA A 128 0.22 -9.02 -4.84
C ALA A 128 -0.14 -7.68 -5.50
N GLY A 129 0.34 -6.56 -4.98
CA GLY A 129 0.09 -5.22 -5.53
C GLY A 129 0.90 -4.14 -4.81
N ILE A 130 0.96 -2.99 -5.43
CA ILE A 130 1.66 -1.79 -4.93
C ILE A 130 0.66 -0.64 -4.82
N ASN A 131 0.59 -0.02 -3.65
CA ASN A 131 -0.04 1.27 -3.45
C ASN A 131 1.04 2.34 -3.30
N LEU A 132 1.06 3.32 -4.20
CA LEU A 132 1.91 4.51 -4.07
C LEU A 132 1.16 5.56 -3.25
N GLU A 133 1.86 6.20 -2.31
CA GLU A 133 1.27 7.16 -1.37
C GLU A 133 2.22 8.32 -1.11
N ASP A 134 1.67 9.54 -1.02
CA ASP A 134 2.39 10.74 -0.60
C ASP A 134 3.68 11.05 -1.39
N ILE A 135 3.68 10.75 -2.69
CA ILE A 135 4.76 11.10 -3.63
C ILE A 135 4.40 12.40 -4.35
N SER A 136 5.33 13.34 -4.40
CA SER A 136 5.07 14.67 -4.98
C SER A 136 4.83 14.63 -6.49
N SER A 137 3.92 15.52 -6.94
CA SER A 137 3.72 15.81 -8.35
C SER A 137 4.88 16.70 -8.89
N PRO A 138 5.36 16.52 -10.15
CA PRO A 138 4.81 15.65 -11.20
C PRO A 138 5.37 14.22 -11.21
N LYS A 139 6.44 13.92 -10.44
CA LYS A 139 7.14 12.62 -10.51
C LYS A 139 6.24 11.42 -10.20
N CYS A 140 5.22 11.60 -9.36
CA CYS A 140 4.27 10.54 -9.03
C CYS A 140 3.56 9.96 -10.26
N TYR A 141 3.27 10.79 -11.26
CA TYR A 141 2.65 10.35 -12.52
C TYR A 141 3.57 9.46 -13.34
N GLU A 142 4.83 9.86 -13.45
CA GLU A 142 5.85 9.08 -14.16
C GLU A 142 6.09 7.74 -13.47
N ILE A 143 6.27 7.74 -12.15
CA ILE A 143 6.51 6.55 -11.34
C ILE A 143 5.34 5.58 -11.52
N GLU A 144 4.10 6.04 -11.35
CA GLU A 144 2.92 5.19 -11.49
C GLU A 144 2.79 4.59 -12.89
N ASN A 145 2.91 5.42 -13.93
CA ASN A 145 2.74 4.96 -15.30
C ASN A 145 3.79 3.92 -15.68
N ARG A 146 5.05 4.18 -15.36
CA ARG A 146 6.13 3.24 -15.65
C ARG A 146 6.00 1.94 -14.87
N LEU A 147 5.66 2.01 -13.58
CA LEU A 147 5.45 0.81 -12.78
C LEU A 147 4.26 -0.03 -13.28
N LYS A 148 3.18 0.60 -13.77
CA LYS A 148 2.06 -0.12 -14.41
C LYS A 148 2.45 -0.86 -15.68
N GLU A 149 3.39 -0.33 -16.43
CA GLU A 149 3.89 -0.95 -17.67
C GLU A 149 4.96 -2.02 -17.40
N GLU A 150 5.76 -1.85 -16.35
CA GLU A 150 6.96 -2.64 -16.10
C GLU A 150 6.76 -3.74 -15.04
N LEU A 151 5.65 -3.74 -14.27
CA LEU A 151 5.34 -4.75 -13.26
C LEU A 151 4.27 -5.74 -13.74
N GLU A 152 4.36 -6.96 -13.22
CA GLU A 152 3.36 -8.02 -13.45
C GLU A 152 2.21 -7.99 -12.45
N ILE A 153 2.27 -7.10 -11.44
CA ILE A 153 1.28 -6.93 -10.38
C ILE A 153 0.62 -5.55 -10.47
N PRO A 154 -0.62 -5.38 -9.98
CA PRO A 154 -1.30 -4.09 -9.99
C PRO A 154 -0.52 -3.00 -9.26
N VAL A 155 -0.52 -1.80 -9.86
CA VAL A 155 0.01 -0.57 -9.25
C VAL A 155 -1.11 0.47 -9.19
N PHE A 156 -1.27 1.09 -8.04
CA PHE A 156 -2.30 2.09 -7.77
C PHE A 156 -1.69 3.26 -7.00
N HIS A 157 -2.02 4.48 -7.38
CA HIS A 157 -1.63 5.69 -6.63
C HIS A 157 -2.88 6.28 -5.98
N ASP A 158 -2.97 6.19 -4.66
CA ASP A 158 -4.20 6.54 -3.94
C ASP A 158 -4.54 8.04 -4.00
N ASP A 159 -3.55 8.93 -3.84
CA ASP A 159 -3.77 10.38 -3.92
C ASP A 159 -4.41 10.83 -5.24
N GLN A 160 -4.11 10.12 -6.33
CA GLN A 160 -4.70 10.39 -7.65
C GLN A 160 -6.02 9.67 -7.82
N HIS A 161 -6.01 8.35 -7.77
CA HIS A 161 -7.13 7.52 -8.21
C HIS A 161 -8.14 7.27 -7.08
N GLY A 162 -7.70 7.10 -5.82
CA GLY A 162 -8.59 6.95 -4.68
C GLY A 162 -9.45 8.19 -4.47
N THR A 163 -8.81 9.35 -4.46
CA THR A 163 -9.49 10.65 -4.39
C THR A 163 -10.42 10.89 -5.58
N ALA A 164 -9.98 10.56 -6.79
CA ALA A 164 -10.82 10.69 -7.99
C ALA A 164 -12.06 9.80 -7.93
N ILE A 165 -11.94 8.56 -7.46
CA ILE A 165 -13.07 7.63 -7.29
C ILE A 165 -14.08 8.19 -6.28
N ALA A 166 -13.62 8.66 -5.13
CA ALA A 166 -14.48 9.24 -4.10
C ALA A 166 -15.20 10.50 -4.60
N CYS A 167 -14.49 11.41 -5.27
CA CYS A 167 -15.07 12.61 -5.86
C CYS A 167 -16.11 12.27 -6.94
N LEU A 168 -15.79 11.34 -7.84
CA LEU A 168 -16.73 10.93 -8.89
C LEU A 168 -18.00 10.28 -8.31
N ALA A 169 -17.85 9.46 -7.28
CA ALA A 169 -18.98 8.86 -6.59
C ALA A 169 -19.90 9.94 -5.98
N GLY A 170 -19.30 10.92 -5.30
CA GLY A 170 -20.04 12.08 -4.74
C GLY A 170 -20.75 12.89 -5.81
N VAL A 171 -20.06 13.23 -6.91
CA VAL A 171 -20.67 13.96 -8.06
C VAL A 171 -21.82 13.18 -8.65
N LYS A 172 -21.66 11.88 -8.92
CA LYS A 172 -22.74 11.03 -9.45
C LYS A 172 -23.95 10.98 -8.51
N ALA A 173 -23.72 10.86 -7.21
CA ALA A 173 -24.80 10.85 -6.22
C ALA A 173 -25.53 12.20 -6.18
N ALA A 174 -24.81 13.32 -6.16
CA ALA A 174 -25.38 14.66 -6.18
C ALA A 174 -26.21 14.91 -7.44
N LEU A 175 -25.71 14.53 -8.62
CA LEU A 175 -26.44 14.69 -9.88
C LEU A 175 -27.73 13.89 -9.93
N ARG A 176 -27.74 12.67 -9.37
CA ARG A 176 -28.97 11.87 -9.23
C ARG A 176 -29.99 12.58 -8.33
N LEU A 177 -29.55 13.11 -7.19
CA LEU A 177 -30.42 13.81 -6.26
C LEU A 177 -31.07 15.05 -6.89
N VAL A 178 -30.29 15.86 -7.62
CA VAL A 178 -30.79 17.08 -8.28
C VAL A 178 -31.36 16.83 -9.69
N LYS A 179 -31.39 15.58 -10.14
CA LYS A 179 -31.93 15.15 -11.46
C LYS A 179 -31.26 15.89 -12.64
N LYS A 180 -29.93 16.08 -12.56
CA LYS A 180 -29.14 16.69 -13.64
C LYS A 180 -28.31 15.65 -14.37
N ASP A 181 -28.10 15.90 -15.67
CA ASP A 181 -27.23 15.09 -16.52
C ASP A 181 -25.78 15.55 -16.37
N LEU A 182 -24.85 14.60 -16.23
CA LEU A 182 -23.41 14.88 -16.11
C LEU A 182 -22.86 15.68 -17.31
N THR A 183 -23.40 15.44 -18.51
CA THR A 183 -22.97 16.14 -19.73
C THR A 183 -23.41 17.59 -19.80
N LYS A 184 -24.33 18.03 -18.92
CA LYS A 184 -24.95 19.35 -18.89
C LYS A 184 -24.56 20.20 -17.69
N VAL A 185 -23.57 19.74 -16.91
CA VAL A 185 -23.11 20.48 -15.72
C VAL A 185 -21.68 20.94 -15.89
N LYS A 186 -21.37 22.06 -15.26
CA LYS A 186 -20.01 22.58 -15.11
C LYS A 186 -19.53 22.22 -13.71
N ILE A 187 -18.39 21.52 -13.66
CA ILE A 187 -17.72 21.16 -12.40
C ILE A 187 -16.51 22.08 -12.25
N VAL A 188 -16.39 22.70 -11.09
CA VAL A 188 -15.22 23.51 -10.71
C VAL A 188 -14.51 22.78 -9.57
N VAL A 189 -13.24 22.43 -9.79
CA VAL A 189 -12.38 21.84 -8.78
C VAL A 189 -11.51 22.96 -8.20
N ASN A 190 -11.61 23.19 -6.90
CA ASN A 190 -10.77 24.12 -6.15
C ASN A 190 -9.98 23.33 -5.13
N GLY A 191 -8.66 23.29 -5.31
CA GLY A 191 -7.75 22.54 -4.46
C GLY A 191 -6.31 22.75 -4.89
N ARG A 192 -5.38 22.21 -4.12
CA ARG A 192 -3.96 22.21 -4.44
C ARG A 192 -3.56 20.87 -5.04
#